data_0f5d11e9025d7f93ee76eab4a691bd49
#
_entry.id   0f5d11e9025d7f93ee76eab4a691bd49
#
_cell.length_a   1.000
_cell.length_b   1.000
_cell.length_c   1.000
_cell.angle_alpha   90.00
_cell.angle_beta   90.00
_cell.angle_gamma   90.00
#
_symmetry.space_group_name_H-M   'P 1'
#
loop_
_entity.id
_entity.type
_entity.pdbx_description
1 polymer ?
#
loop_
_entity_poly.entity_id
_entity_poly.type
_entity_poly.pdbx_seq_one_letter_code
_entity_poly.pdbx_strand_id
1 'polypeptide(L)'
;MMSPSRLCFLMLMVLLTACSSPSVHYHTLVAPAADPPPVQPAPFLIAVLPVGIPPQIDLPQLVVRQGQSGALVLENERWLSPLGDEIRTALSAELVQRLGTQDVAGLAKAGETPTVRIQLEIRRFDAWPGRAVELDAGWSLNVQGRRLVCRSRLTQAVQPGYTAMLLGQQQVIGNLAGRIAATARHWAMDDRGRCAP
;
A
#
# COMPACT_ATOMS: atom_id res chain seq x y z
N MET A 1 35.16 19.65 51.24
CA MET A 1 33.98 20.53 51.12
C MET A 1 33.93 21.01 49.67
N MET A 2 32.93 20.53 48.88
CA MET A 2 32.76 21.04 47.52
C MET A 2 32.14 22.43 47.53
N SER A 3 32.77 23.37 46.81
CA SER A 3 32.25 24.73 46.68
C SER A 3 30.88 24.73 46.06
N PRO A 4 29.92 25.53 46.56
CA PRO A 4 28.52 25.56 46.02
C PRO A 4 28.47 25.87 44.53
N SER A 5 29.45 26.60 43.98
CA SER A 5 29.55 26.87 42.53
C SER A 5 29.83 25.62 41.71
N ARG A 6 30.58 24.63 42.22
CA ARG A 6 30.86 23.37 41.50
C ARG A 6 29.62 22.44 41.53
N LEU A 7 28.84 22.50 42.60
CA LEU A 7 27.60 21.75 42.70
C LEU A 7 26.55 22.29 41.71
N CYS A 8 26.42 23.60 41.57
CA CYS A 8 25.54 24.26 40.60
C CYS A 8 25.93 23.96 39.14
N PHE A 9 27.22 23.90 38.86
CA PHE A 9 27.73 23.59 37.51
C PHE A 9 27.49 22.13 37.13
N LEU A 10 27.65 21.20 38.08
CA LEU A 10 27.33 19.78 37.89
C LEU A 10 25.83 19.58 37.70
N MET A 11 24.97 20.27 38.43
CA MET A 11 23.52 20.20 38.30
C MET A 11 23.05 20.79 36.97
N LEU A 12 23.67 21.83 36.45
CA LEU A 12 23.39 22.44 35.17
C LEU A 12 23.78 21.50 33.98
N MET A 13 24.90 20.77 34.11
CA MET A 13 25.36 19.80 33.11
C MET A 13 24.42 18.58 33.00
N VAL A 14 23.80 18.16 34.09
CA VAL A 14 22.84 17.03 34.10
C VAL A 14 21.51 17.41 33.43
N LEU A 15 21.13 18.70 33.43
CA LEU A 15 19.91 19.18 32.80
C LEU A 15 20.00 19.28 31.26
N LEU A 16 21.20 19.22 30.67
CA LEU A 16 21.40 19.33 29.21
C LEU A 16 21.34 18.01 28.46
N THR A 17 21.20 16.88 29.12
CA THR A 17 21.22 15.54 28.47
C THR A 17 19.85 14.98 28.08
N ALA A 18 18.76 15.74 28.15
CA ALA A 18 17.40 15.21 28.16
C ALA A 18 16.57 15.43 26.88
N CYS A 19 17.16 15.65 25.71
CA CYS A 19 16.38 15.77 24.47
C CYS A 19 16.93 14.88 23.35
N SER A 20 16.87 13.56 23.52
CA SER A 20 16.98 12.63 22.41
C SER A 20 15.55 12.31 21.94
N SER A 21 15.07 13.00 20.90
CA SER A 21 13.84 12.58 20.23
C SER A 21 14.10 11.25 19.51
N PRO A 22 13.22 10.24 19.65
CA PRO A 22 13.37 8.99 18.94
C PRO A 22 13.33 9.25 17.43
N SER A 23 14.14 8.52 16.66
CA SER A 23 14.17 8.63 15.20
C SER A 23 12.84 8.17 14.61
N VAL A 24 12.32 8.89 13.63
CA VAL A 24 11.17 8.50 12.84
C VAL A 24 11.63 7.70 11.63
N HIS A 25 11.02 6.54 11.40
CA HIS A 25 11.27 5.69 10.23
C HIS A 25 10.12 5.84 9.23
N TYR A 26 10.47 6.01 7.96
CA TYR A 26 9.49 6.11 6.88
C TYR A 26 9.48 4.84 6.05
N HIS A 27 8.29 4.41 5.67
CA HIS A 27 8.03 3.17 4.95
C HIS A 27 7.20 3.43 3.69
N THR A 28 7.39 2.58 2.67
CA THR A 28 6.61 2.62 1.43
C THR A 28 6.09 1.23 1.08
N LEU A 29 4.94 1.17 0.44
CA LEU A 29 4.39 -0.05 -0.15
C LEU A 29 4.93 -0.33 -1.54
N VAL A 30 5.63 0.63 -2.14
CA VAL A 30 6.24 0.45 -3.47
C VAL A 30 7.46 -0.46 -3.33
N ALA A 31 7.39 -1.66 -3.91
CA ALA A 31 8.52 -2.58 -3.95
C ALA A 31 9.67 -1.98 -4.80
N PRO A 32 10.93 -2.29 -4.48
CA PRO A 32 12.05 -1.94 -5.36
C PRO A 32 11.80 -2.45 -6.79
N ALA A 33 12.19 -1.64 -7.78
CA ALA A 33 12.09 -2.05 -9.17
C ALA A 33 12.90 -3.35 -9.38
N ALA A 34 12.22 -4.39 -9.86
CA ALA A 34 12.87 -5.62 -10.33
C ALA A 34 12.77 -5.68 -11.85
N ASP A 35 13.74 -6.32 -12.50
CA ASP A 35 13.61 -6.60 -13.92
C ASP A 35 12.43 -7.56 -14.13
N PRO A 36 11.33 -7.12 -14.75
CA PRO A 36 10.17 -7.97 -14.92
C PRO A 36 10.50 -9.09 -15.94
N PRO A 37 9.98 -10.29 -15.74
CA PRO A 37 10.01 -11.29 -16.80
C PRO A 37 9.30 -10.73 -18.04
N PRO A 38 9.71 -11.11 -19.26
CA PRO A 38 9.06 -10.66 -20.46
C PRO A 38 7.57 -11.03 -20.45
N VAL A 39 6.71 -10.02 -20.50
CA VAL A 39 5.25 -10.17 -20.46
C VAL A 39 4.69 -9.74 -21.81
N GLN A 40 3.72 -10.49 -22.34
CA GLN A 40 2.96 -10.04 -23.50
C GLN A 40 2.20 -8.75 -23.17
N PRO A 41 2.46 -7.62 -23.87
CA PRO A 41 1.78 -6.36 -23.59
C PRO A 41 0.26 -6.49 -23.76
N ALA A 42 -0.47 -5.88 -22.86
CA ALA A 42 -1.93 -5.79 -22.99
C ALA A 42 -2.32 -4.79 -24.10
N PRO A 43 -3.37 -5.05 -24.90
CA PRO A 43 -3.80 -4.17 -25.98
C PRO A 43 -4.61 -2.96 -25.48
N PHE A 44 -4.40 -2.54 -24.24
CA PHE A 44 -5.07 -1.42 -23.58
C PHE A 44 -4.15 -0.72 -22.58
N LEU A 45 -4.45 0.52 -22.29
CA LEU A 45 -3.84 1.29 -21.22
C LEU A 45 -4.65 1.10 -19.93
N ILE A 46 -4.05 1.42 -18.79
CA ILE A 46 -4.78 1.44 -17.50
C ILE A 46 -4.85 2.86 -16.95
N ALA A 47 -5.84 3.11 -16.08
CA ALA A 47 -5.91 4.31 -15.27
C ALA A 47 -6.31 3.90 -13.85
N VAL A 48 -5.35 3.87 -12.93
CA VAL A 48 -5.58 3.57 -11.51
C VAL A 48 -6.05 4.84 -10.81
N LEU A 49 -7.31 4.85 -10.42
CA LEU A 49 -7.95 5.99 -9.77
C LEU A 49 -7.53 6.10 -8.30
N PRO A 50 -7.76 7.24 -7.63
CA PRO A 50 -7.54 7.38 -6.20
C PRO A 50 -8.20 6.25 -5.41
N VAL A 51 -7.50 5.73 -4.41
CA VAL A 51 -7.94 4.58 -3.61
C VAL A 51 -8.70 5.06 -2.37
N GLY A 52 -9.90 4.52 -2.15
CA GLY A 52 -10.66 4.76 -0.93
C GLY A 52 -10.07 3.97 0.24
N ILE A 53 -9.87 4.65 1.37
CA ILE A 53 -9.28 4.10 2.60
C ILE A 53 -10.24 4.27 3.78
N PRO A 54 -10.44 3.25 4.63
CA PRO A 54 -11.19 3.42 5.87
C PRO A 54 -10.55 4.48 6.78
N PRO A 55 -11.32 5.41 7.36
CA PRO A 55 -10.78 6.48 8.21
C PRO A 55 -9.92 5.99 9.37
N GLN A 56 -10.17 4.78 9.88
CA GLN A 56 -9.45 4.20 11.03
C GLN A 56 -7.97 3.89 10.74
N ILE A 57 -7.60 3.74 9.48
CA ILE A 57 -6.23 3.46 9.04
C ILE A 57 -5.67 4.56 8.14
N ASP A 58 -6.43 5.61 7.87
CA ASP A 58 -5.99 6.78 7.11
C ASP A 58 -5.21 7.74 8.01
N LEU A 59 -4.08 7.26 8.48
CA LEU A 59 -3.17 7.95 9.38
C LEU A 59 -1.76 7.97 8.76
N PRO A 60 -0.96 9.01 9.05
CA PRO A 60 0.44 9.02 8.61
C PRO A 60 1.29 7.96 9.30
N GLN A 61 0.88 7.49 10.48
CA GLN A 61 1.55 6.42 11.21
C GLN A 61 1.08 5.04 10.76
N LEU A 62 1.94 4.03 10.92
CA LEU A 62 1.54 2.65 10.79
C LEU A 62 0.60 2.26 11.93
N VAL A 63 -0.50 1.59 11.57
CA VAL A 63 -1.46 1.03 12.52
C VAL A 63 -1.34 -0.49 12.49
N VAL A 64 -1.13 -1.11 13.65
CA VAL A 64 -1.08 -2.57 13.79
C VAL A 64 -2.18 -3.06 14.72
N ARG A 65 -2.66 -4.26 14.49
CA ARG A 65 -3.70 -4.89 15.30
C ARG A 65 -3.08 -5.52 16.54
N GLN A 66 -3.81 -5.42 17.67
CA GLN A 66 -3.48 -6.09 18.93
C GLN A 66 -4.69 -6.89 19.43
N GLY A 67 -4.46 -8.17 19.69
CA GLY A 67 -5.53 -9.05 20.14
C GLY A 67 -6.73 -9.07 19.17
N GLN A 68 -7.93 -9.15 19.69
CA GLN A 68 -9.15 -9.26 18.88
C GLN A 68 -9.75 -7.90 18.48
N SER A 69 -9.63 -6.87 19.31
CA SER A 69 -10.29 -5.57 19.12
C SER A 69 -9.34 -4.38 19.20
N GLY A 70 -8.12 -4.57 19.70
CA GLY A 70 -7.14 -3.49 19.86
C GLY A 70 -6.46 -3.11 18.55
N ALA A 71 -6.01 -1.85 18.51
CA ALA A 71 -5.09 -1.34 17.52
C ALA A 71 -4.04 -0.47 18.21
N LEU A 72 -2.82 -0.49 17.68
CA LEU A 72 -1.71 0.33 18.16
C LEU A 72 -1.24 1.21 17.01
N VAL A 73 -1.17 2.52 17.25
CA VAL A 73 -0.54 3.48 16.36
C VAL A 73 0.94 3.53 16.69
N LEU A 74 1.79 3.30 15.70
CA LEU A 74 3.25 3.29 15.86
C LEU A 74 3.79 4.69 15.63
N GLU A 75 4.06 5.45 16.69
CA GLU A 75 4.38 6.88 16.61
C GLU A 75 5.62 7.20 15.75
N ASN A 76 6.60 6.29 15.75
CA ASN A 76 7.87 6.47 15.05
C ASN A 76 7.96 5.73 13.70
N GLU A 77 6.92 5.00 13.32
CA GLU A 77 6.84 4.24 12.05
C GLU A 77 5.76 4.88 11.18
N ARG A 78 6.13 5.50 10.08
CA ARG A 78 5.22 6.30 9.26
C ARG A 78 5.25 5.91 7.80
N TRP A 79 4.16 6.10 7.13
CA TRP A 79 4.10 6.06 5.68
C TRP A 79 4.85 7.24 5.08
N LEU A 80 5.53 7.03 3.95
CA LEU A 80 6.24 8.07 3.21
C LEU A 80 5.26 9.06 2.56
N SER A 81 4.08 8.58 2.15
CA SER A 81 2.95 9.36 1.65
C SER A 81 1.63 8.87 2.27
N PRO A 82 0.50 9.56 2.11
CA PRO A 82 -0.79 9.07 2.60
C PRO A 82 -1.05 7.63 2.15
N LEU A 83 -1.60 6.78 3.03
CA LEU A 83 -1.76 5.34 2.77
C LEU A 83 -2.52 5.04 1.47
N GLY A 84 -3.52 5.86 1.13
CA GLY A 84 -4.26 5.74 -0.14
C GLY A 84 -3.35 5.91 -1.35
N ASP A 85 -2.40 6.86 -1.29
CA ASP A 85 -1.42 7.11 -2.36
C ASP A 85 -0.35 6.01 -2.41
N GLU A 86 0.10 5.49 -1.26
CA GLU A 86 1.00 4.34 -1.17
C GLU A 86 0.40 3.11 -1.86
N ILE A 87 -0.86 2.78 -1.53
CA ILE A 87 -1.56 1.63 -2.15
C ILE A 87 -1.79 1.87 -3.65
N ARG A 88 -2.21 3.07 -4.05
CA ARG A 88 -2.43 3.42 -5.46
C ARG A 88 -1.14 3.27 -6.27
N THR A 89 -0.04 3.80 -5.75
CA THR A 89 1.26 3.78 -6.43
C THR A 89 1.82 2.36 -6.52
N ALA A 90 1.75 1.59 -5.43
CA ALA A 90 2.17 0.19 -5.42
C ALA A 90 1.32 -0.67 -6.38
N LEU A 91 -0.01 -0.50 -6.35
CA LEU A 91 -0.92 -1.20 -7.26
C LEU A 91 -0.66 -0.85 -8.73
N SER A 92 -0.44 0.43 -9.04
CA SER A 92 -0.12 0.88 -10.38
C SER A 92 1.18 0.26 -10.89
N ALA A 93 2.25 0.29 -10.11
CA ALA A 93 3.53 -0.31 -10.46
C ALA A 93 3.40 -1.82 -10.77
N GLU A 94 2.71 -2.57 -9.90
CA GLU A 94 2.45 -4.00 -10.09
C GLU A 94 1.61 -4.30 -11.35
N LEU A 95 0.59 -3.48 -11.62
CA LEU A 95 -0.25 -3.66 -12.80
C LEU A 95 0.48 -3.32 -14.09
N VAL A 96 1.26 -2.23 -14.13
CA VAL A 96 2.11 -1.86 -15.26
C VAL A 96 3.06 -3.00 -15.61
N GLN A 97 3.73 -3.55 -14.61
CA GLN A 97 4.65 -4.67 -14.79
C GLN A 97 3.92 -5.93 -15.32
N ARG A 98 2.81 -6.33 -14.68
CA ARG A 98 2.07 -7.57 -15.02
C ARG A 98 1.36 -7.49 -16.37
N LEU A 99 0.93 -6.30 -16.77
CA LEU A 99 0.18 -6.09 -18.02
C LEU A 99 1.09 -5.67 -19.18
N GLY A 100 2.32 -5.25 -18.93
CA GLY A 100 3.21 -4.69 -19.95
C GLY A 100 2.58 -3.46 -20.61
N THR A 101 1.94 -2.58 -19.83
CA THR A 101 1.20 -1.40 -20.31
C THR A 101 1.60 -0.16 -19.49
N GLN A 102 0.92 0.96 -19.71
CA GLN A 102 1.15 2.21 -18.99
C GLN A 102 -0.07 2.62 -18.18
N ASP A 103 0.17 3.18 -16.98
CA ASP A 103 -0.85 3.89 -16.21
C ASP A 103 -0.90 5.35 -16.68
N VAL A 104 -2.04 5.74 -17.24
CA VAL A 104 -2.29 7.10 -17.75
C VAL A 104 -3.21 7.91 -16.85
N ALA A 105 -3.40 7.50 -15.59
CA ALA A 105 -4.20 8.26 -14.63
C ALA A 105 -3.61 9.67 -14.44
N GLY A 106 -4.45 10.70 -14.58
CA GLY A 106 -4.02 12.10 -14.48
C GLY A 106 -3.33 12.67 -15.73
N LEU A 107 -3.10 11.85 -16.76
CA LEU A 107 -2.54 12.32 -18.03
C LEU A 107 -3.66 12.67 -19.04
N ALA A 108 -3.32 13.48 -20.02
CA ALA A 108 -4.22 13.75 -21.15
C ALA A 108 -4.50 12.44 -21.90
N LYS A 109 -5.69 12.34 -22.51
CA LYS A 109 -6.10 11.12 -23.25
C LYS A 109 -5.06 10.78 -24.32
N ALA A 110 -4.47 9.59 -24.23
CA ALA A 110 -3.47 9.10 -25.18
C ALA A 110 -4.16 8.39 -26.35
N GLY A 111 -4.49 9.13 -27.41
CA GLY A 111 -4.98 8.57 -28.67
C GLY A 111 -6.28 7.76 -28.55
N GLU A 112 -6.44 6.75 -29.43
CA GLU A 112 -7.62 5.88 -29.52
C GLU A 112 -7.49 4.58 -28.70
N THR A 113 -6.34 4.31 -28.10
CA THR A 113 -6.11 3.09 -27.34
C THR A 113 -7.10 2.98 -26.17
N PRO A 114 -7.86 1.88 -26.05
CA PRO A 114 -8.79 1.70 -24.94
C PRO A 114 -8.10 1.83 -23.60
N THR A 115 -8.71 2.52 -22.65
CA THR A 115 -8.19 2.68 -21.30
C THR A 115 -9.11 1.98 -20.30
N VAL A 116 -8.59 1.01 -19.58
CA VAL A 116 -9.28 0.34 -18.47
C VAL A 116 -9.10 1.18 -17.21
N ARG A 117 -10.17 1.80 -16.73
CA ARG A 117 -10.19 2.53 -15.47
C ARG A 117 -10.38 1.56 -14.31
N ILE A 118 -9.52 1.65 -13.31
CA ILE A 118 -9.49 0.76 -12.15
C ILE A 118 -9.82 1.59 -10.92
N GLN A 119 -10.93 1.27 -10.26
CA GLN A 119 -11.34 1.87 -8.99
C GLN A 119 -11.14 0.85 -7.89
N LEU A 120 -10.51 1.24 -6.78
CA LEU A 120 -10.26 0.40 -5.61
C LEU A 120 -10.82 1.06 -4.35
N GLU A 121 -11.52 0.28 -3.55
CA GLU A 121 -12.03 0.65 -2.23
C GLU A 121 -11.54 -0.37 -1.21
N ILE A 122 -10.65 0.05 -0.32
CA ILE A 122 -10.17 -0.77 0.79
C ILE A 122 -11.23 -0.80 1.88
N ARG A 123 -11.65 -1.99 2.30
CA ARG A 123 -12.59 -2.19 3.43
C ARG A 123 -11.85 -2.61 4.68
N ARG A 124 -10.71 -3.32 4.50
CA ARG A 124 -9.86 -3.79 5.59
C ARG A 124 -8.43 -3.88 5.07
N PHE A 125 -7.49 -3.40 5.85
CA PHE A 125 -6.06 -3.57 5.63
C PHE A 125 -5.39 -3.73 6.99
N ASP A 126 -5.64 -4.88 7.62
CA ASP A 126 -5.20 -5.18 8.97
C ASP A 126 -3.83 -5.88 8.95
N ALA A 127 -2.93 -5.46 9.82
CA ALA A 127 -1.63 -6.06 9.98
C ALA A 127 -1.41 -6.52 11.43
N TRP A 128 -1.13 -7.81 11.61
CA TRP A 128 -0.72 -8.42 12.89
C TRP A 128 0.75 -8.82 12.79
N PRO A 129 1.68 -8.08 13.43
CA PRO A 129 3.09 -8.44 13.43
C PRO A 129 3.31 -9.88 13.92
N GLY A 130 4.10 -10.66 13.17
CA GLY A 130 4.38 -12.07 13.48
C GLY A 130 3.22 -13.05 13.24
N ARG A 131 2.14 -12.60 12.59
CA ARG A 131 0.99 -13.45 12.28
C ARG A 131 0.57 -13.35 10.82
N ALA A 132 -0.06 -12.23 10.43
CA ALA A 132 -0.60 -12.08 9.09
C ALA A 132 -0.89 -10.61 8.74
N VAL A 133 -0.99 -10.34 7.45
CA VAL A 133 -1.66 -9.19 6.86
C VAL A 133 -2.94 -9.65 6.19
N GLU A 134 -4.05 -8.96 6.44
CA GLU A 134 -5.35 -9.22 5.83
C GLU A 134 -5.83 -8.02 5.03
N LEU A 135 -6.25 -8.27 3.79
CA LEU A 135 -6.82 -7.29 2.89
C LEU A 135 -8.23 -7.72 2.50
N ASP A 136 -9.22 -6.83 2.64
CA ASP A 136 -10.54 -6.94 2.03
C ASP A 136 -10.78 -5.68 1.19
N ALA A 137 -10.95 -5.86 -0.11
CA ALA A 137 -11.08 -4.77 -1.06
C ALA A 137 -12.20 -5.03 -2.08
N GLY A 138 -13.02 -4.01 -2.30
CA GLY A 138 -13.90 -3.93 -3.46
C GLY A 138 -13.17 -3.22 -4.59
N TRP A 139 -13.31 -3.70 -5.82
CA TRP A 139 -12.71 -3.03 -6.97
C TRP A 139 -13.57 -3.17 -8.22
N SER A 140 -13.40 -2.26 -9.16
CA SER A 140 -14.11 -2.33 -10.42
C SER A 140 -13.22 -1.95 -11.59
N LEU A 141 -13.51 -2.56 -12.74
CA LEU A 141 -12.96 -2.21 -14.03
C LEU A 141 -14.04 -1.50 -14.85
N ASN A 142 -13.65 -0.45 -15.56
CA ASN A 142 -14.52 0.24 -16.50
C ASN A 142 -13.76 0.51 -17.80
N VAL A 143 -14.32 0.08 -18.94
CA VAL A 143 -13.80 0.37 -20.26
C VAL A 143 -14.98 0.60 -21.21
N GLN A 144 -14.98 1.70 -21.96
CA GLN A 144 -15.99 2.02 -22.97
C GLN A 144 -17.46 1.89 -22.48
N GLY A 145 -17.74 2.32 -21.23
CA GLY A 145 -19.06 2.26 -20.62
C GLY A 145 -19.43 0.91 -20.00
N ARG A 146 -18.69 -0.17 -20.26
CA ARG A 146 -18.87 -1.46 -19.59
C ARG A 146 -18.22 -1.43 -18.21
N ARG A 147 -18.86 -2.06 -17.22
CA ARG A 147 -18.35 -2.10 -15.85
C ARG A 147 -18.43 -3.52 -15.27
N LEU A 148 -17.33 -3.96 -14.66
CA LEU A 148 -17.26 -5.19 -13.89
C LEU A 148 -16.89 -4.83 -12.44
N VAL A 149 -17.61 -5.39 -11.47
CA VAL A 149 -17.39 -5.15 -10.03
C VAL A 149 -16.97 -6.45 -9.37
N CYS A 150 -15.90 -6.41 -8.62
CA CYS A 150 -15.29 -7.56 -7.95
C CYS A 150 -14.99 -7.26 -6.48
N ARG A 151 -14.74 -8.33 -5.71
CA ARG A 151 -14.23 -8.25 -4.34
C ARG A 151 -13.11 -9.27 -4.17
N SER A 152 -12.06 -8.86 -3.48
CA SER A 152 -10.95 -9.75 -3.11
C SER A 152 -10.75 -9.73 -1.61
N ARG A 153 -10.58 -10.93 -1.03
CA ARG A 153 -10.09 -11.13 0.32
C ARG A 153 -8.79 -11.90 0.23
N LEU A 154 -7.76 -11.36 0.84
CA LEU A 154 -6.41 -11.89 0.79
C LEU A 154 -5.84 -11.92 2.20
N THR A 155 -5.08 -12.96 2.49
CA THR A 155 -4.34 -13.10 3.74
C THR A 155 -2.92 -13.54 3.40
N GLN A 156 -1.93 -12.86 3.98
CA GLN A 156 -0.52 -13.16 3.86
C GLN A 156 0.06 -13.43 5.24
N ALA A 157 0.54 -14.63 5.48
CA ALA A 157 1.28 -14.94 6.70
C ALA A 157 2.61 -14.17 6.73
N VAL A 158 3.00 -13.65 7.90
CA VAL A 158 4.23 -12.86 8.07
C VAL A 158 5.02 -13.34 9.28
N GLN A 159 6.34 -13.25 9.16
CA GLN A 159 7.26 -13.50 10.27
C GLN A 159 7.21 -12.35 11.30
N PRO A 160 7.72 -12.57 12.52
CA PRO A 160 7.84 -11.50 13.52
C PRO A 160 8.67 -10.30 13.00
N GLY A 161 8.29 -9.11 13.45
CA GLY A 161 8.96 -7.85 13.13
C GLY A 161 8.24 -7.00 12.09
N TYR A 162 8.46 -5.69 12.15
CA TYR A 162 7.79 -4.72 11.28
C TYR A 162 8.24 -4.83 9.82
N THR A 163 9.51 -5.12 9.56
CA THR A 163 10.03 -5.34 8.19
C THR A 163 9.30 -6.49 7.50
N ALA A 164 9.15 -7.63 8.19
CA ALA A 164 8.44 -8.79 7.64
C ALA A 164 6.94 -8.49 7.42
N MET A 165 6.34 -7.71 8.31
CA MET A 165 4.95 -7.25 8.17
C MET A 165 4.79 -6.35 6.93
N LEU A 166 5.69 -5.39 6.72
CA LEU A 166 5.68 -4.48 5.56
C LEU A 166 5.86 -5.26 4.24
N LEU A 167 6.77 -6.22 4.20
CA LEU A 167 6.90 -7.13 3.06
C LEU A 167 5.60 -7.91 2.80
N GLY A 168 4.93 -8.36 3.85
CA GLY A 168 3.61 -9.00 3.74
C GLY A 168 2.53 -8.06 3.19
N GLN A 169 2.59 -6.77 3.56
CA GLN A 169 1.69 -5.74 3.01
C GLN A 169 1.97 -5.51 1.51
N GLN A 170 3.23 -5.43 1.09
CA GLN A 170 3.61 -5.35 -0.32
C GLN A 170 3.12 -6.59 -1.09
N GLN A 171 3.34 -7.80 -0.55
CA GLN A 171 2.91 -9.05 -1.18
C GLN A 171 1.39 -9.12 -1.37
N VAL A 172 0.61 -8.68 -0.39
CA VAL A 172 -0.85 -8.72 -0.50
C VAL A 172 -1.37 -7.75 -1.57
N ILE A 173 -0.72 -6.60 -1.75
CA ILE A 173 -1.02 -5.67 -2.85
C ILE A 173 -0.61 -6.28 -4.19
N GLY A 174 0.56 -6.90 -4.29
CA GLY A 174 0.99 -7.64 -5.49
C GLY A 174 0.04 -8.78 -5.87
N ASN A 175 -0.49 -9.52 -4.88
CA ASN A 175 -1.49 -10.56 -5.11
C ASN A 175 -2.83 -9.98 -5.61
N LEU A 176 -3.26 -8.85 -5.05
CA LEU A 176 -4.44 -8.12 -5.54
C LEU A 176 -4.23 -7.67 -6.99
N ALA A 177 -3.08 -7.08 -7.30
CA ALA A 177 -2.72 -6.67 -8.66
C ALA A 177 -2.76 -7.86 -9.64
N GLY A 178 -2.28 -9.03 -9.23
CA GLY A 178 -2.36 -10.27 -10.01
C GLY A 178 -3.80 -10.64 -10.38
N ARG A 179 -4.73 -10.59 -9.43
CA ARG A 179 -6.16 -10.84 -9.68
C ARG A 179 -6.78 -9.80 -10.61
N ILE A 180 -6.49 -8.53 -10.39
CA ILE A 180 -6.98 -7.43 -11.24
C ILE A 180 -6.42 -7.58 -12.66
N ALA A 181 -5.13 -7.83 -12.82
CA ALA A 181 -4.49 -8.00 -14.12
C ALA A 181 -5.06 -9.19 -14.90
N ALA A 182 -5.23 -10.34 -14.26
CA ALA A 182 -5.83 -11.53 -14.87
C ALA A 182 -7.29 -11.24 -15.33
N THR A 183 -8.07 -10.60 -14.46
CA THR A 183 -9.46 -10.21 -14.80
C THR A 183 -9.49 -9.21 -15.95
N ALA A 184 -8.61 -8.19 -15.92
CA ALA A 184 -8.57 -7.15 -16.96
C ALA A 184 -8.22 -7.73 -18.34
N ARG A 185 -7.26 -8.65 -18.43
CA ARG A 185 -6.90 -9.33 -19.69
C ARG A 185 -8.08 -10.08 -20.29
N HIS A 186 -8.79 -10.87 -19.49
CA HIS A 186 -9.94 -11.64 -19.97
C HIS A 186 -11.12 -10.73 -20.32
N TRP A 187 -11.44 -9.79 -19.45
CA TRP A 187 -12.64 -8.98 -19.61
C TRP A 187 -12.51 -7.90 -20.70
N ALA A 188 -11.33 -7.38 -20.96
CA ALA A 188 -11.14 -6.44 -22.05
C ALA A 188 -11.34 -7.08 -23.44
N MET A 189 -11.14 -8.40 -23.54
CA MET A 189 -11.26 -9.18 -24.80
C MET A 189 -12.61 -9.90 -24.94
N ASP A 190 -13.32 -10.18 -23.86
CA ASP A 190 -14.60 -10.91 -23.87
C ASP A 190 -15.59 -10.27 -22.88
N ASP A 191 -16.84 -10.03 -23.37
CA ASP A 191 -17.91 -9.44 -22.56
C ASP A 191 -18.36 -10.32 -21.37
N ARG A 192 -17.96 -11.59 -21.34
CA ARG A 192 -18.31 -12.57 -20.31
C ARG A 192 -17.29 -12.64 -19.18
N GLY A 193 -16.42 -11.66 -19.04
CA GLY A 193 -15.39 -11.63 -18.02
C GLY A 193 -15.95 -11.84 -16.61
N ARG A 194 -15.26 -12.71 -15.85
CA ARG A 194 -15.54 -12.98 -14.43
C ARG A 194 -14.37 -12.49 -13.60
N CYS A 195 -14.67 -12.16 -12.34
CA CYS A 195 -13.62 -11.85 -11.38
C CYS A 195 -12.70 -13.08 -11.19
N ALA A 196 -11.39 -12.88 -11.29
CA ALA A 196 -10.44 -13.92 -10.95
C ALA A 196 -10.57 -14.31 -9.47
N PRO A 197 -10.46 -15.61 -9.14
CA PRO A 197 -10.59 -16.12 -7.78
C PRO A 197 -9.51 -15.62 -6.81
#